data_6b5fc8391dcc30d8ab81066682ab24bc
#
_entry.id   6b5fc8391dcc30d8ab81066682ab24bc
#
_cell.length_a   1.000
_cell.length_b   1.000
_cell.length_c   1.000
_cell.angle_alpha   90.00
_cell.angle_beta   90.00
_cell.angle_gamma   90.00
#
_symmetry.space_group_name_H-M   'P 1'
#
loop_
_entity.id
_entity.type
_entity.pdbx_description
1 polymer ?
#
loop_
_entity_poly.entity_id
_entity_poly.type
_entity_poly.pdbx_seq_one_letter_code
_entity_poly.pdbx_strand_id
1 'polypeptide(L)'
;MIGLDGQRRPEDSPRMTYEPMPLNPPPYGSATLPDLACSLLASLRVPGEPDVLGLPRADRACLLVVDGLGWDLLRAHQATAPFLSELAATAGPISAGFPSTTVTSMSSLGTGLPPGGHGMLGYQVARPGEGKLLNALRWDPEVDPVAWQPAPTIFERAADAGVHTCYVAAAAFRGSGLTRAFARGVDYRGVHSLGELTAGAQEALRSGVADRTLVMAYHGHLDSTGHTSGVASDAWRYQLAHVDKLAEQLATGLPDRCVLHVTADHGMVDVGLDERIDVDAIPALRAGVALLGGEARARHVYAEPGAAADVLATWRELLDGRMCVLSRDEAIAHGWFGEVAPEFAARIGDVVAASYGQAAVVASRAEPQESALIGMHGSLTQDEQLVPLLTLTTV
;
A
#
# COMPACT_ATOMS: atom_id res chain seq x y z
N MET A 1 -29.57 -41.25 -51.43
CA MET A 1 -30.21 -40.17 -50.65
C MET A 1 -29.96 -40.49 -49.18
N ILE A 2 -28.97 -39.88 -48.59
CA ILE A 2 -28.71 -39.96 -47.16
C ILE A 2 -28.68 -38.51 -46.67
N GLY A 3 -29.64 -38.17 -45.79
CA GLY A 3 -29.87 -36.83 -45.29
C GLY A 3 -28.72 -36.32 -44.43
N LEU A 4 -28.29 -35.10 -44.64
CA LEU A 4 -27.38 -34.35 -43.80
C LEU A 4 -28.16 -33.82 -42.60
N ASP A 5 -27.98 -34.42 -41.44
CA ASP A 5 -28.56 -33.99 -40.18
C ASP A 5 -27.77 -32.80 -39.65
N GLY A 6 -28.54 -31.76 -39.28
CA GLY A 6 -28.01 -30.44 -38.90
C GLY A 6 -27.22 -30.52 -37.59
N GLN A 7 -26.00 -30.06 -37.61
CA GLN A 7 -25.22 -29.75 -36.43
C GLN A 7 -25.82 -28.53 -35.71
N ARG A 8 -26.44 -28.75 -34.59
CA ARG A 8 -26.81 -27.69 -33.63
C ARG A 8 -25.54 -27.04 -33.11
N ARG A 9 -25.42 -25.75 -33.25
CA ARG A 9 -24.39 -24.93 -32.57
C ARG A 9 -24.59 -25.07 -31.06
N PRO A 10 -23.54 -25.13 -30.24
CA PRO A 10 -23.65 -25.06 -28.79
C PRO A 10 -23.80 -23.59 -28.36
N GLU A 11 -24.96 -23.02 -28.53
CA GLU A 11 -25.40 -21.80 -27.85
C GLU A 11 -26.30 -22.25 -26.70
N ASP A 12 -25.91 -21.88 -25.48
CA ASP A 12 -26.56 -21.98 -24.17
C ASP A 12 -25.81 -22.84 -23.14
N SER A 13 -24.56 -22.47 -22.88
CA SER A 13 -24.04 -22.67 -21.51
C SER A 13 -24.59 -21.51 -20.68
N PRO A 14 -25.24 -21.76 -19.54
CA PRO A 14 -25.67 -20.69 -18.65
C PRO A 14 -24.43 -19.90 -18.24
N ARG A 15 -24.36 -18.61 -18.58
CA ARG A 15 -23.40 -17.70 -17.97
C ARG A 15 -23.66 -17.79 -16.47
N MET A 16 -22.75 -18.39 -15.72
CA MET A 16 -22.77 -18.24 -14.29
C MET A 16 -22.59 -16.74 -14.04
N THR A 17 -23.65 -16.09 -13.61
CA THR A 17 -23.58 -14.74 -13.06
C THR A 17 -22.76 -14.86 -11.82
N TYR A 18 -21.46 -14.60 -11.91
CA TYR A 18 -20.60 -14.41 -10.77
C TYR A 18 -21.07 -13.12 -10.10
N GLU A 19 -21.83 -13.25 -8.98
CA GLU A 19 -22.06 -12.09 -8.14
C GLU A 19 -20.71 -11.74 -7.51
N PRO A 20 -20.10 -10.60 -7.89
CA PRO A 20 -18.82 -10.21 -7.35
C PRO A 20 -18.97 -10.05 -5.84
N MET A 21 -18.11 -10.70 -5.05
CA MET A 21 -18.08 -10.48 -3.61
C MET A 21 -17.81 -9.00 -3.35
N PRO A 22 -18.59 -8.34 -2.47
CA PRO A 22 -18.39 -6.93 -2.20
C PRO A 22 -16.95 -6.72 -1.68
N LEU A 23 -16.24 -5.74 -2.26
CA LEU A 23 -14.96 -5.30 -1.76
C LEU A 23 -15.21 -4.51 -0.47
N ASN A 24 -14.86 -5.11 0.67
CA ASN A 24 -15.04 -4.48 1.96
C ASN A 24 -14.04 -3.34 2.16
N PRO A 25 -14.47 -2.23 2.77
CA PRO A 25 -13.54 -1.17 3.16
C PRO A 25 -12.57 -1.66 4.23
N PRO A 26 -11.35 -1.10 4.28
CA PRO A 26 -10.42 -1.38 5.38
C PRO A 26 -11.05 -1.01 6.74
N PRO A 27 -10.80 -1.78 7.81
CA PRO A 27 -11.40 -1.54 9.13
C PRO A 27 -10.68 -0.41 9.88
N TYR A 28 -10.68 0.80 9.31
CA TYR A 28 -10.07 1.98 9.94
C TYR A 28 -10.60 2.20 11.37
N GLY A 29 -9.70 2.52 12.30
CA GLY A 29 -10.02 2.68 13.71
C GLY A 29 -10.03 1.37 14.51
N SER A 30 -9.63 0.24 13.91
CA SER A 30 -9.55 -1.04 14.63
C SER A 30 -8.31 -1.89 14.32
N ALA A 31 -7.95 -2.10 13.06
CA ALA A 31 -6.84 -2.99 12.69
C ALA A 31 -6.23 -2.59 11.34
N THR A 32 -5.69 -1.40 11.24
CA THR A 32 -5.07 -0.87 10.01
C THR A 32 -3.69 -0.27 10.27
N LEU A 33 -2.95 0.07 9.21
CA LEU A 33 -1.64 0.73 9.34
C LEU A 33 -1.70 2.08 10.05
N PRO A 34 -2.69 2.98 9.86
CA PRO A 34 -2.81 4.17 10.70
C PRO A 34 -3.02 3.84 12.18
N ASP A 35 -3.78 2.78 12.51
CA ASP A 35 -3.96 2.32 13.89
C ASP A 35 -2.65 1.80 14.50
N LEU A 36 -1.82 1.12 13.68
CA LEU A 36 -0.48 0.70 14.09
C LEU A 36 0.40 1.91 14.42
N ALA A 37 0.38 2.94 13.59
CA ALA A 37 1.20 4.14 13.79
C ALA A 37 0.87 4.85 15.12
N CYS A 38 -0.42 5.02 15.42
CA CYS A 38 -0.87 5.62 16.69
C CYS A 38 -0.55 4.70 17.88
N SER A 39 -0.79 3.38 17.76
CA SER A 39 -0.47 2.42 18.82
C SER A 39 1.02 2.34 19.12
N LEU A 40 1.90 2.51 18.13
CA LEU A 40 3.35 2.62 18.33
C LEU A 40 3.70 3.83 19.21
N LEU A 41 3.11 5.00 18.95
CA LEU A 41 3.32 6.18 19.79
C LEU A 41 2.77 5.97 21.21
N ALA A 42 1.59 5.35 21.33
CA ALA A 42 1.02 5.01 22.64
C ALA A 42 1.89 4.04 23.42
N SER A 43 2.47 3.02 22.78
CA SER A 43 3.41 2.05 23.39
C SER A 43 4.65 2.74 23.98
N LEU A 44 5.11 3.81 23.33
CA LEU A 44 6.19 4.70 23.77
C LEU A 44 5.73 5.81 24.72
N ARG A 45 4.48 5.76 25.18
CA ARG A 45 3.89 6.73 26.15
C ARG A 45 3.85 8.17 25.62
N VAL A 46 3.60 8.36 24.34
CA VAL A 46 3.30 9.68 23.77
C VAL A 46 1.90 10.07 24.23
N PRO A 47 1.72 11.23 24.87
CA PRO A 47 0.42 11.65 25.40
C PRO A 47 -0.63 11.86 24.30
N GLY A 48 -1.86 11.40 24.53
CA GLY A 48 -2.99 11.62 23.62
C GLY A 48 -3.08 10.64 22.44
N GLU A 49 -2.10 9.76 22.26
CA GLU A 49 -2.14 8.76 21.20
C GLU A 49 -3.01 7.55 21.61
N PRO A 50 -3.94 7.11 20.76
CA PRO A 50 -4.77 5.94 21.04
C PRO A 50 -3.96 4.64 20.86
N ASP A 51 -4.14 3.70 21.78
CA ASP A 51 -3.61 2.35 21.67
C ASP A 51 -4.73 1.39 21.21
N VAL A 52 -4.99 1.38 19.91
CA VAL A 52 -6.04 0.57 19.31
C VAL A 52 -5.64 -0.90 19.25
N LEU A 53 -4.36 -1.18 19.01
CA LEU A 53 -3.84 -2.54 18.79
C LEU A 53 -3.30 -3.21 20.07
N GLY A 54 -3.25 -2.51 21.21
CA GLY A 54 -2.77 -3.06 22.47
C GLY A 54 -1.29 -3.44 22.43
N LEU A 55 -0.43 -2.61 21.82
CA LEU A 55 0.98 -2.95 21.65
C LEU A 55 1.74 -2.97 22.99
N PRO A 56 2.73 -3.86 23.13
CA PRO A 56 3.57 -3.91 24.34
C PRO A 56 4.23 -2.55 24.63
N ARG A 57 4.17 -2.10 25.87
CA ARG A 57 4.90 -0.89 26.30
C ARG A 57 6.42 -1.10 26.19
N ALA A 58 7.09 -0.11 25.63
CA ALA A 58 8.53 -0.14 25.43
C ALA A 58 9.18 1.23 25.72
N ASP A 59 10.49 1.20 25.94
CA ASP A 59 11.31 2.40 25.90
C ASP A 59 11.85 2.63 24.48
N ARG A 60 12.02 1.54 23.74
CA ARG A 60 12.51 1.53 22.36
C ARG A 60 11.61 0.65 21.49
N ALA A 61 11.19 1.18 20.37
CA ALA A 61 10.43 0.42 19.37
C ALA A 61 11.14 0.49 18.01
N CYS A 62 11.22 -0.64 17.34
CA CYS A 62 11.64 -0.75 15.95
C CYS A 62 10.48 -1.27 15.14
N LEU A 63 10.07 -0.54 14.10
CA LEU A 63 9.14 -0.99 13.09
C LEU A 63 9.92 -1.31 11.81
N LEU A 64 10.00 -2.58 11.43
CA LEU A 64 10.48 -3.00 10.12
C LEU A 64 9.29 -3.06 9.16
N VAL A 65 9.31 -2.23 8.13
CA VAL A 65 8.34 -2.25 7.04
C VAL A 65 8.98 -2.93 5.84
N VAL A 66 8.40 -4.05 5.40
CA VAL A 66 8.84 -4.82 4.24
C VAL A 66 7.84 -4.61 3.12
N ASP A 67 8.22 -3.85 2.11
CA ASP A 67 7.38 -3.51 0.97
C ASP A 67 6.88 -4.77 0.23
N GLY A 68 5.56 -4.86 0.04
CA GLY A 68 4.93 -5.95 -0.71
C GLY A 68 4.83 -7.29 0.03
N LEU A 69 5.12 -7.36 1.35
CA LEU A 69 5.00 -8.60 2.13
C LEU A 69 3.56 -8.82 2.61
N GLY A 70 2.70 -9.34 1.73
CA GLY A 70 1.34 -9.75 2.11
C GLY A 70 1.32 -10.87 3.16
N TRP A 71 0.29 -10.86 4.00
CA TRP A 71 0.08 -11.90 5.02
C TRP A 71 -0.05 -13.30 4.42
N ASP A 72 -0.84 -13.44 3.37
CA ASP A 72 -1.07 -14.75 2.72
C ASP A 72 0.18 -15.21 1.96
N LEU A 73 0.98 -14.28 1.38
CA LEU A 73 2.28 -14.59 0.79
C LEU A 73 3.26 -15.13 1.83
N LEU A 74 3.35 -14.51 3.01
CA LEU A 74 4.19 -15.02 4.09
C LEU A 74 3.78 -16.43 4.51
N ARG A 75 2.47 -16.66 4.68
CA ARG A 75 1.93 -17.97 5.08
C ARG A 75 2.12 -19.04 4.02
N ALA A 76 2.07 -18.69 2.75
CA ALA A 76 2.31 -19.64 1.66
C ALA A 76 3.79 -20.04 1.55
N HIS A 77 4.74 -19.22 2.07
CA HIS A 77 6.17 -19.42 1.89
C HIS A 77 6.94 -19.63 3.21
N GLN A 78 6.31 -20.30 4.19
CA GLN A 78 6.86 -20.48 5.53
C GLN A 78 8.25 -21.11 5.55
N ALA A 79 8.53 -22.08 4.68
CA ALA A 79 9.84 -22.74 4.59
C ALA A 79 10.95 -21.78 4.10
N THR A 80 10.58 -20.71 3.38
CA THR A 80 11.53 -19.68 2.89
C THR A 80 11.80 -18.61 3.94
N ALA A 81 10.84 -18.33 4.83
CA ALA A 81 10.91 -17.32 5.86
C ALA A 81 10.61 -17.93 7.25
N PRO A 82 11.46 -18.84 7.77
CA PRO A 82 11.19 -19.56 9.02
C PRO A 82 11.09 -18.65 10.23
N PHE A 83 11.95 -17.64 10.39
CA PHE A 83 11.92 -16.71 11.52
C PHE A 83 10.61 -15.88 11.55
N LEU A 84 10.25 -15.27 10.43
CA LEU A 84 8.99 -14.52 10.32
C LEU A 84 7.77 -15.41 10.51
N SER A 85 7.84 -16.65 10.02
CA SER A 85 6.74 -17.63 10.16
C SER A 85 6.57 -18.11 11.59
N GLU A 86 7.63 -18.24 12.37
CA GLU A 86 7.55 -18.52 13.80
C GLU A 86 6.82 -17.38 14.53
N LEU A 87 7.17 -16.14 14.26
CA LEU A 87 6.45 -14.98 14.82
C LEU A 87 4.98 -14.93 14.37
N ALA A 88 4.71 -15.28 13.10
CA ALA A 88 3.37 -15.30 12.56
C ALA A 88 2.46 -16.40 13.15
N ALA A 89 3.02 -17.43 13.78
CA ALA A 89 2.24 -18.51 14.38
C ALA A 89 1.32 -18.05 15.53
N THR A 90 1.65 -16.95 16.18
CA THR A 90 0.89 -16.36 17.29
C THR A 90 0.36 -14.95 17.01
N ALA A 91 0.61 -14.44 15.80
CA ALA A 91 0.21 -13.12 15.36
C ALA A 91 -1.00 -13.18 14.42
N GLY A 92 -1.55 -12.02 14.09
CA GLY A 92 -2.59 -11.86 13.07
C GLY A 92 -2.26 -10.77 12.06
N PRO A 93 -2.99 -10.70 10.96
CA PRO A 93 -2.86 -9.61 10.01
C PRO A 93 -3.57 -8.35 10.50
N ILE A 94 -3.11 -7.23 9.98
CA ILE A 94 -3.83 -5.95 9.95
C ILE A 94 -4.06 -5.57 8.49
N SER A 95 -4.87 -4.55 8.23
CA SER A 95 -5.16 -4.10 6.88
C SER A 95 -4.28 -2.90 6.48
N ALA A 96 -3.85 -2.87 5.24
CA ALA A 96 -3.13 -1.74 4.66
C ALA A 96 -4.01 -0.47 4.65
N GLY A 97 -4.78 -0.29 3.66
CA GLY A 97 -5.62 0.87 3.39
C GLY A 97 -5.94 0.90 1.90
N PHE A 98 -6.80 1.80 1.46
CA PHE A 98 -7.11 1.89 0.04
C PHE A 98 -6.70 3.25 -0.55
N PRO A 99 -6.04 3.23 -1.71
CA PRO A 99 -5.44 2.07 -2.42
C PRO A 99 -4.32 1.40 -1.61
N SER A 100 -4.17 0.06 -1.76
CA SER A 100 -3.10 -0.70 -1.13
C SER A 100 -1.78 -0.52 -1.89
N THR A 101 -1.13 0.60 -1.65
CA THR A 101 0.07 1.07 -2.35
C THR A 101 1.01 1.77 -1.39
N THR A 102 2.32 1.70 -1.67
CA THR A 102 3.38 2.28 -0.85
C THR A 102 3.11 3.75 -0.48
N VAL A 103 2.67 4.56 -1.45
CA VAL A 103 2.39 5.99 -1.23
C VAL A 103 1.35 6.22 -0.14
N THR A 104 0.24 5.52 -0.23
CA THR A 104 -0.88 5.61 0.71
C THR A 104 -0.51 5.02 2.07
N SER A 105 0.06 3.82 2.07
CA SER A 105 0.38 3.07 3.28
C SER A 105 1.50 3.72 4.10
N MET A 106 2.60 4.18 3.44
CA MET A 106 3.67 4.89 4.14
C MET A 106 3.20 6.24 4.68
N SER A 107 2.25 6.90 4.00
CA SER A 107 1.64 8.13 4.52
C SER A 107 0.73 7.85 5.71
N SER A 108 -0.01 6.74 5.69
CA SER A 108 -0.81 6.28 6.84
C SER A 108 0.08 5.93 8.04
N LEU A 109 1.19 5.21 7.83
CA LEU A 109 2.18 4.94 8.87
C LEU A 109 2.86 6.22 9.37
N GLY A 110 3.11 7.17 8.47
CA GLY A 110 3.77 8.44 8.80
C GLY A 110 2.89 9.44 9.51
N THR A 111 1.57 9.35 9.39
CA THR A 111 0.62 10.33 10.00
C THR A 111 -0.30 9.73 11.06
N GLY A 112 -0.54 8.43 11.04
CA GLY A 112 -1.56 7.79 11.87
C GLY A 112 -2.99 8.11 11.42
N LEU A 113 -3.17 8.56 10.18
CA LEU A 113 -4.46 8.90 9.60
C LEU A 113 -4.82 7.94 8.46
N PRO A 114 -6.12 7.71 8.19
CA PRO A 114 -6.56 7.03 6.99
C PRO A 114 -6.28 7.87 5.74
N PRO A 115 -6.30 7.28 4.54
CA PRO A 115 -5.95 7.95 3.28
C PRO A 115 -6.74 9.26 3.03
N GLY A 116 -8.03 9.27 3.34
CA GLY A 116 -8.87 10.46 3.25
C GLY A 116 -8.45 11.59 4.20
N GLY A 117 -7.85 11.24 5.33
CA GLY A 117 -7.40 12.21 6.34
C GLY A 117 -6.05 12.86 6.03
N HIS A 118 -5.13 12.14 5.35
CA HIS A 118 -3.82 12.69 4.96
C HIS A 118 -3.72 13.10 3.49
N GLY A 119 -4.70 12.74 2.65
CA GLY A 119 -4.80 13.18 1.26
C GLY A 119 -3.82 12.56 0.27
N MET A 120 -3.04 11.53 0.67
CA MET A 120 -2.18 10.73 -0.21
C MET A 120 -2.99 9.52 -0.70
N LEU A 121 -3.73 9.72 -1.78
CA LEU A 121 -4.84 8.86 -2.20
C LEU A 121 -4.49 7.92 -3.36
N GLY A 122 -3.22 7.68 -3.60
CA GLY A 122 -2.70 6.78 -4.61
C GLY A 122 -1.37 7.22 -5.17
N TYR A 123 -0.78 6.37 -5.99
CA TYR A 123 0.51 6.58 -6.66
C TYR A 123 0.46 7.76 -7.65
N GLN A 124 -0.65 7.87 -8.41
CA GLN A 124 -0.90 8.99 -9.32
C GLN A 124 -2.31 9.54 -9.09
N VAL A 125 -2.41 10.79 -8.66
CA VAL A 125 -3.69 11.46 -8.43
C VAL A 125 -3.72 12.84 -9.06
N ALA A 126 -4.92 13.34 -9.39
CA ALA A 126 -5.04 14.66 -10.00
C ALA A 126 -4.53 15.78 -9.09
N ARG A 127 -3.90 16.77 -9.71
CA ARG A 127 -3.67 18.11 -9.15
C ARG A 127 -4.93 18.95 -9.43
N PRO A 128 -5.76 19.20 -8.42
CA PRO A 128 -7.06 19.84 -8.65
C PRO A 128 -6.94 21.18 -9.38
N GLY A 129 -7.70 21.33 -10.47
CA GLY A 129 -7.72 22.56 -11.27
C GLY A 129 -6.57 22.72 -12.28
N GLU A 130 -5.60 21.80 -12.33
CA GLU A 130 -4.42 21.95 -13.20
C GLU A 130 -4.42 21.04 -14.45
N GLY A 131 -5.35 20.07 -14.53
CA GLY A 131 -5.40 19.12 -15.65
C GLY A 131 -4.16 18.22 -15.74
N LYS A 132 -3.47 17.98 -14.60
CA LYS A 132 -2.26 17.18 -14.49
C LYS A 132 -2.40 16.16 -13.35
N LEU A 133 -1.61 15.08 -13.43
CA LEU A 133 -1.42 14.15 -12.33
C LEU A 133 -0.16 14.48 -11.53
N LEU A 134 -0.18 14.26 -10.22
CA LEU A 134 1.01 14.13 -9.40
C LEU A 134 1.37 12.65 -9.31
N ASN A 135 2.56 12.28 -9.78
CA ASN A 135 3.16 11.00 -9.50
C ASN A 135 3.99 11.12 -8.21
N ALA A 136 3.54 10.48 -7.14
CA ALA A 136 4.15 10.63 -5.82
C ALA A 136 5.56 10.00 -5.70
N LEU A 137 5.92 9.06 -6.57
CA LEU A 137 7.27 8.47 -6.62
C LEU A 137 8.25 9.26 -7.51
N ARG A 138 7.71 10.07 -8.44
CA ARG A 138 8.47 10.96 -9.33
C ARG A 138 8.04 12.40 -9.09
N TRP A 139 8.06 12.82 -7.87
CA TRP A 139 7.47 14.05 -7.36
C TRP A 139 7.80 15.28 -8.23
N ASP A 140 6.75 16.01 -8.61
CA ASP A 140 6.91 17.26 -9.36
C ASP A 140 7.53 18.34 -8.45
N PRO A 141 8.69 18.94 -8.81
CA PRO A 141 9.34 19.97 -8.01
C PRO A 141 8.47 21.21 -7.74
N GLU A 142 7.46 21.48 -8.57
CA GLU A 142 6.53 22.60 -8.38
C GLU A 142 5.53 22.35 -7.25
N VAL A 143 5.34 21.10 -6.79
CA VAL A 143 4.42 20.74 -5.73
C VAL A 143 5.16 20.64 -4.40
N ASP A 144 4.86 21.51 -3.44
CA ASP A 144 5.43 21.38 -2.09
C ASP A 144 4.82 20.16 -1.36
N PRO A 145 5.65 19.16 -0.98
CA PRO A 145 5.16 17.97 -0.29
C PRO A 145 4.49 18.25 1.06
N VAL A 146 4.91 19.31 1.74
CA VAL A 146 4.33 19.69 3.04
C VAL A 146 2.96 20.31 2.86
N ALA A 147 2.78 21.15 1.85
CA ALA A 147 1.47 21.70 1.52
C ALA A 147 0.53 20.63 0.93
N TRP A 148 1.09 19.64 0.21
CA TRP A 148 0.31 18.53 -0.33
C TRP A 148 -0.19 17.58 0.76
N GLN A 149 0.64 17.23 1.74
CA GLN A 149 0.27 16.46 2.92
C GLN A 149 0.52 17.33 4.18
N PRO A 150 -0.46 18.10 4.64
CA PRO A 150 -0.25 19.09 5.73
C PRO A 150 -0.38 18.51 7.14
N ALA A 151 -0.96 17.30 7.30
CA ALA A 151 -1.18 16.71 8.61
C ALA A 151 0.15 16.46 9.34
N PRO A 152 0.24 16.73 10.66
CA PRO A 152 1.43 16.42 11.45
C PRO A 152 1.80 14.93 11.36
N THR A 153 3.09 14.64 11.24
CA THR A 153 3.58 13.27 11.23
C THR A 153 3.67 12.67 12.63
N ILE A 154 3.69 11.34 12.73
CA ILE A 154 3.97 10.64 13.97
C ILE A 154 5.36 11.01 14.52
N PHE A 155 6.31 11.31 13.64
CA PHE A 155 7.67 11.69 13.99
C PHE A 155 7.72 13.07 14.65
N GLU A 156 6.97 14.06 14.13
CA GLU A 156 6.82 15.37 14.74
C GLU A 156 6.15 15.26 16.11
N ARG A 157 5.03 14.51 16.20
CA ARG A 157 4.33 14.30 17.49
C ARG A 157 5.19 13.55 18.51
N ALA A 158 5.97 12.57 18.07
CA ALA A 158 6.92 11.86 18.92
C ALA A 158 8.03 12.79 19.44
N ALA A 159 8.60 13.62 18.58
CA ALA A 159 9.64 14.58 18.94
C ALA A 159 9.13 15.61 19.95
N ASP A 160 7.93 16.14 19.78
CA ASP A 160 7.27 17.06 20.72
C ASP A 160 7.08 16.41 22.12
N ALA A 161 6.92 15.08 22.16
CA ALA A 161 6.84 14.32 23.40
C ALA A 161 8.21 13.84 23.95
N GLY A 162 9.32 14.27 23.36
CA GLY A 162 10.68 13.90 23.77
C GLY A 162 11.08 12.46 23.40
N VAL A 163 10.48 11.88 22.36
CA VAL A 163 10.88 10.60 21.77
C VAL A 163 11.83 10.87 20.62
N HIS A 164 13.02 10.29 20.61
CA HIS A 164 13.92 10.32 19.46
C HIS A 164 13.35 9.45 18.33
N THR A 165 13.31 9.96 17.10
CA THR A 165 12.81 9.22 15.94
C THR A 165 13.88 9.09 14.86
N CYS A 166 14.01 7.90 14.29
CA CYS A 166 14.97 7.62 13.21
C CYS A 166 14.27 6.82 12.09
N TYR A 167 14.44 7.24 10.84
CA TYR A 167 13.99 6.51 9.67
C TYR A 167 15.20 5.99 8.89
N VAL A 168 15.35 4.65 8.82
CA VAL A 168 16.48 3.98 8.17
C VAL A 168 15.97 3.37 6.85
N ALA A 169 16.38 3.93 5.73
CA ALA A 169 15.94 3.50 4.40
C ALA A 169 17.00 3.81 3.34
N ALA A 170 16.78 3.35 2.10
CA ALA A 170 17.70 3.58 1.00
C ALA A 170 18.10 5.06 0.87
N ALA A 171 19.39 5.32 0.71
CA ALA A 171 19.93 6.68 0.60
C ALA A 171 19.31 7.49 -0.55
N ALA A 172 18.85 6.80 -1.59
CA ALA A 172 18.18 7.41 -2.74
C ALA A 172 16.83 8.07 -2.39
N PHE A 173 16.16 7.65 -1.30
CA PHE A 173 14.87 8.22 -0.90
C PHE A 173 15.02 9.45 0.00
N ARG A 174 16.23 9.74 0.48
CA ARG A 174 16.49 10.91 1.32
C ARG A 174 16.04 12.20 0.60
N GLY A 175 15.07 12.90 1.20
CA GLY A 175 14.59 14.17 0.69
C GLY A 175 13.71 14.08 -0.58
N SER A 176 13.31 12.85 -1.01
CA SER A 176 12.27 12.71 -2.03
C SER A 176 10.96 13.38 -1.59
N GLY A 177 10.12 13.76 -2.54
CA GLY A 177 8.85 14.40 -2.21
C GLY A 177 7.98 13.53 -1.31
N LEU A 178 7.91 12.23 -1.57
CA LEU A 178 7.17 11.29 -0.72
C LEU A 178 7.74 11.25 0.70
N THR A 179 9.08 11.09 0.85
CA THR A 179 9.72 11.10 2.19
C THR A 179 9.46 12.42 2.94
N ARG A 180 9.52 13.55 2.24
CA ARG A 180 9.18 14.86 2.81
C ARG A 180 7.70 14.98 3.20
N ALA A 181 6.79 14.28 2.52
CA ALA A 181 5.37 14.29 2.84
C ALA A 181 5.07 13.51 4.13
N PHE A 182 5.57 12.27 4.28
CA PHE A 182 5.17 11.40 5.38
C PHE A 182 6.17 11.33 6.56
N ALA A 183 7.43 11.71 6.37
CA ALA A 183 8.52 11.49 7.34
C ALA A 183 9.17 12.81 7.80
N ARG A 184 8.38 13.86 8.00
CA ARG A 184 8.87 15.11 8.61
C ARG A 184 9.23 14.90 10.07
N GLY A 185 10.25 15.61 10.54
CA GLY A 185 10.68 15.59 11.93
C GLY A 185 11.56 14.38 12.32
N VAL A 186 11.89 13.51 11.38
CA VAL A 186 12.68 12.30 11.63
C VAL A 186 14.17 12.50 11.34
N ASP A 187 15.06 11.85 12.12
CA ASP A 187 16.46 11.66 11.74
C ASP A 187 16.55 10.60 10.63
N TYR A 188 16.89 11.02 9.40
CA TYR A 188 16.96 10.12 8.26
C TYR A 188 18.36 9.51 8.10
N ARG A 189 18.47 8.17 8.21
CA ARG A 189 19.67 7.41 7.91
C ARG A 189 19.59 6.72 6.57
N GLY A 190 20.31 7.26 5.57
CA GLY A 190 20.40 6.67 4.25
C GLY A 190 21.37 5.51 4.22
N VAL A 191 20.96 4.37 3.68
CA VAL A 191 21.73 3.13 3.60
C VAL A 191 21.79 2.61 2.16
N HIS A 192 22.79 1.75 1.86
CA HIS A 192 23.03 1.18 0.53
C HIS A 192 22.97 -0.36 0.53
N SER A 193 22.86 -0.99 1.70
CA SER A 193 22.84 -2.44 1.84
C SER A 193 21.97 -2.89 3.02
N LEU A 194 21.58 -4.18 3.04
CA LEU A 194 20.86 -4.78 4.16
C LEU A 194 21.69 -4.75 5.46
N GLY A 195 23.02 -4.94 5.36
CA GLY A 195 23.91 -4.85 6.52
C GLY A 195 23.94 -3.44 7.12
N GLU A 196 23.98 -2.40 6.29
CA GLU A 196 23.88 -1.01 6.76
C GLU A 196 22.51 -0.69 7.35
N LEU A 197 21.42 -1.25 6.80
CA LEU A 197 20.07 -1.09 7.33
C LEU A 197 19.96 -1.69 8.74
N THR A 198 20.45 -2.94 8.90
CA THR A 198 20.51 -3.62 10.22
C THR A 198 21.33 -2.81 11.22
N ALA A 199 22.58 -2.47 10.87
CA ALA A 199 23.48 -1.73 11.74
C ALA A 199 22.93 -0.35 12.10
N GLY A 200 22.43 0.40 11.12
CA GLY A 200 21.85 1.73 11.31
C GLY A 200 20.64 1.75 12.23
N ALA A 201 19.74 0.75 12.11
CA ALA A 201 18.60 0.62 12.99
C ALA A 201 19.03 0.28 14.44
N GLN A 202 19.93 -0.68 14.59
CA GLN A 202 20.47 -1.07 15.90
C GLN A 202 21.27 0.06 16.59
N GLU A 203 22.06 0.83 15.84
CA GLU A 203 22.77 2.00 16.34
C GLU A 203 21.80 3.09 16.81
N ALA A 204 20.74 3.36 16.03
CA ALA A 204 19.71 4.33 16.41
C ALA A 204 19.00 3.92 17.70
N LEU A 205 18.66 2.64 17.87
CA LEU A 205 18.06 2.09 19.10
C LEU A 205 18.98 2.19 20.33
N ARG A 206 20.31 2.13 20.13
CA ARG A 206 21.32 2.20 21.20
C ARG A 206 21.87 3.60 21.44
N SER A 207 21.48 4.59 20.63
CA SER A 207 22.14 5.90 20.58
C SER A 207 22.12 6.68 21.90
N GLY A 208 21.15 6.41 22.78
CA GLY A 208 21.01 7.14 24.06
C GLY A 208 20.70 8.63 23.91
N VAL A 209 20.27 9.07 22.72
CA VAL A 209 19.90 10.48 22.45
C VAL A 209 18.70 10.87 23.28
N ALA A 210 17.79 9.94 23.54
CA ALA A 210 16.64 10.13 24.44
C ALA A 210 16.35 8.80 25.17
N ASP A 211 15.57 8.88 26.27
CA ASP A 211 15.12 7.71 27.03
C ASP A 211 14.18 6.82 26.21
N ARG A 212 13.48 7.41 25.26
CA ARG A 212 12.54 6.72 24.36
C ARG A 212 12.94 6.93 22.91
N THR A 213 12.86 5.86 22.12
CA THR A 213 13.29 5.89 20.72
C THR A 213 12.32 5.09 19.85
N LEU A 214 11.91 5.67 18.72
CA LEU A 214 11.21 5.00 17.62
C LEU A 214 12.12 4.91 16.40
N VAL A 215 12.41 3.71 15.95
CA VAL A 215 13.10 3.48 14.68
C VAL A 215 12.11 2.88 13.70
N MET A 216 11.97 3.48 12.52
CA MET A 216 11.30 2.86 11.38
C MET A 216 12.36 2.46 10.37
N ALA A 217 12.43 1.18 10.02
CA ALA A 217 13.32 0.64 9.00
C ALA A 217 12.49 0.16 7.79
N TYR A 218 12.87 0.54 6.58
CA TYR A 218 12.11 0.21 5.38
C TYR A 218 12.98 -0.50 4.34
N HIS A 219 12.43 -1.60 3.78
CA HIS A 219 13.08 -2.40 2.74
C HIS A 219 12.14 -2.66 1.57
N GLY A 220 12.46 -2.14 0.37
CA GLY A 220 11.58 -2.14 -0.81
C GLY A 220 11.89 -3.21 -1.87
N HIS A 221 12.91 -4.07 -1.69
CA HIS A 221 13.33 -4.95 -2.79
C HIS A 221 12.43 -6.19 -2.98
N LEU A 222 11.63 -6.58 -1.98
CA LEU A 222 10.71 -7.71 -2.14
C LEU A 222 9.60 -7.34 -3.12
N ASP A 223 9.02 -6.14 -2.96
CA ASP A 223 8.03 -5.57 -3.87
C ASP A 223 8.57 -5.42 -5.29
N SER A 224 9.71 -4.73 -5.46
CA SER A 224 10.29 -4.51 -6.78
C SER A 224 10.66 -5.81 -7.50
N THR A 225 11.02 -6.86 -6.76
CA THR A 225 11.25 -8.20 -7.32
C THR A 225 9.92 -8.85 -7.72
N GLY A 226 8.87 -8.69 -6.92
CA GLY A 226 7.53 -9.14 -7.26
C GLY A 226 7.01 -8.48 -8.55
N HIS A 227 7.15 -7.18 -8.68
CA HIS A 227 6.77 -6.45 -9.89
C HIS A 227 7.44 -6.98 -11.16
N THR A 228 8.74 -7.30 -11.08
CA THR A 228 9.53 -7.67 -12.27
C THR A 228 9.56 -9.16 -12.57
N SER A 229 9.48 -10.01 -11.54
CA SER A 229 9.67 -11.46 -11.67
C SER A 229 8.43 -12.27 -11.28
N GLY A 230 7.45 -11.63 -10.64
CA GLY A 230 6.27 -12.28 -10.05
C GLY A 230 6.50 -12.77 -8.62
N VAL A 231 5.39 -12.83 -7.85
CA VAL A 231 5.39 -13.34 -6.49
C VAL A 231 5.59 -14.83 -6.45
N ALA A 232 6.16 -15.62 -5.93
CA ALA A 232 6.43 -17.07 -6.05
C ALA A 232 7.49 -17.44 -7.08
N SER A 233 8.11 -16.47 -7.77
CA SER A 233 9.32 -16.73 -8.56
C SER A 233 10.50 -17.11 -7.67
N ASP A 234 11.53 -17.75 -8.24
CA ASP A 234 12.74 -18.05 -7.48
C ASP A 234 13.44 -16.78 -6.99
N ALA A 235 13.46 -15.72 -7.82
CA ALA A 235 14.02 -14.43 -7.44
C ALA A 235 13.31 -13.83 -6.23
N TRP A 236 11.97 -13.86 -6.21
CA TRP A 236 11.16 -13.37 -5.10
C TRP A 236 11.38 -14.22 -3.82
N ARG A 237 11.43 -15.56 -3.96
CA ARG A 237 11.72 -16.45 -2.82
C ARG A 237 13.09 -16.19 -2.21
N TYR A 238 14.13 -15.99 -3.02
CA TYR A 238 15.44 -15.61 -2.49
C TYR A 238 15.41 -14.25 -1.80
N GLN A 239 14.67 -13.29 -2.34
CA GLN A 239 14.52 -12.00 -1.69
C GLN A 239 13.75 -12.09 -0.36
N LEU A 240 12.72 -12.93 -0.28
CA LEU A 240 12.02 -13.22 0.97
C LEU A 240 12.95 -13.86 2.03
N ALA A 241 13.83 -14.79 1.61
CA ALA A 241 14.83 -15.36 2.53
C ALA A 241 15.83 -14.31 3.06
N HIS A 242 16.19 -13.32 2.25
CA HIS A 242 17.00 -12.18 2.71
C HIS A 242 16.23 -11.30 3.71
N VAL A 243 14.94 -11.08 3.49
CA VAL A 243 14.06 -10.34 4.43
C VAL A 243 13.94 -11.09 5.75
N ASP A 244 13.73 -12.39 5.71
CA ASP A 244 13.68 -13.24 6.92
C ASP A 244 14.97 -13.10 7.75
N LYS A 245 16.10 -13.18 7.08
CA LYS A 245 17.41 -13.01 7.73
C LYS A 245 17.63 -11.59 8.25
N LEU A 246 17.16 -10.57 7.55
CA LEU A 246 17.20 -9.19 8.01
C LEU A 246 16.41 -9.03 9.32
N ALA A 247 15.20 -9.56 9.39
CA ALA A 247 14.36 -9.50 10.58
C ALA A 247 15.00 -10.24 11.77
N GLU A 248 15.55 -11.43 11.53
CA GLU A 248 16.29 -12.20 12.55
C GLU A 248 17.52 -11.43 13.09
N GLN A 249 18.30 -10.81 12.20
CA GLN A 249 19.47 -10.02 12.60
C GLN A 249 19.07 -8.77 13.39
N LEU A 250 18.00 -8.08 13.01
CA LEU A 250 17.46 -6.97 13.79
C LEU A 250 17.04 -7.43 15.18
N ALA A 251 16.30 -8.53 15.28
CA ALA A 251 15.83 -9.12 16.53
C ALA A 251 16.99 -9.50 17.46
N THR A 252 18.02 -10.17 16.92
CA THR A 252 19.20 -10.61 17.70
C THR A 252 20.00 -9.45 18.28
N GLY A 253 20.00 -8.30 17.63
CA GLY A 253 20.76 -7.13 18.04
C GLY A 253 19.97 -6.08 18.80
N LEU A 254 18.74 -6.35 19.21
CA LEU A 254 17.92 -5.40 20.00
C LEU A 254 18.53 -5.15 21.37
N PRO A 255 18.52 -3.91 21.88
CA PRO A 255 18.83 -3.64 23.29
C PRO A 255 17.70 -4.15 24.20
N ASP A 256 17.98 -4.19 25.52
CA ASP A 256 16.97 -4.51 26.53
C ASP A 256 15.78 -3.54 26.47
N ARG A 257 14.60 -4.00 26.84
CA ARG A 257 13.35 -3.22 26.86
C ARG A 257 13.01 -2.60 25.49
N CYS A 258 13.31 -3.34 24.43
CA CYS A 258 13.03 -2.97 23.05
C CYS A 258 11.97 -3.91 22.48
N VAL A 259 11.12 -3.37 21.62
CA VAL A 259 10.15 -4.17 20.86
C VAL A 259 10.45 -4.02 19.37
N LEU A 260 10.52 -5.14 18.67
CA LEU A 260 10.52 -5.20 17.20
C LEU A 260 9.11 -5.52 16.73
N HIS A 261 8.58 -4.68 15.86
CA HIS A 261 7.40 -4.99 15.05
C HIS A 261 7.83 -5.15 13.60
N VAL A 262 7.28 -6.17 12.92
CA VAL A 262 7.47 -6.36 11.48
C VAL A 262 6.10 -6.30 10.82
N THR A 263 5.99 -5.46 9.79
CA THR A 263 4.78 -5.30 8.98
C THR A 263 5.16 -5.09 7.51
N ALA A 264 4.14 -4.91 6.68
CA ALA A 264 4.30 -4.46 5.31
C ALA A 264 3.37 -3.26 5.04
N ASP A 265 3.57 -2.63 3.92
CA ASP A 265 2.70 -1.54 3.46
C ASP A 265 1.52 -2.07 2.62
N HIS A 266 1.68 -3.18 1.92
CA HIS A 266 0.64 -3.93 1.20
C HIS A 266 1.12 -5.34 0.86
N GLY A 267 0.20 -6.17 0.34
CA GLY A 267 0.54 -7.41 -0.33
C GLY A 267 0.62 -7.25 -1.85
N MET A 268 0.61 -8.36 -2.60
CA MET A 268 0.78 -8.35 -4.06
C MET A 268 0.16 -9.59 -4.70
N VAL A 269 -0.30 -9.44 -5.95
CA VAL A 269 -0.79 -10.56 -6.78
C VAL A 269 -0.15 -10.53 -8.16
N ASP A 270 0.11 -11.69 -8.74
CA ASP A 270 0.53 -11.78 -10.14
C ASP A 270 -0.67 -11.60 -11.08
N VAL A 271 -0.48 -10.78 -12.11
CA VAL A 271 -1.51 -10.47 -13.11
C VAL A 271 -1.11 -11.07 -14.47
N GLY A 272 -1.80 -12.12 -14.87
CA GLY A 272 -1.62 -12.74 -16.18
C GLY A 272 -1.95 -11.79 -17.33
N LEU A 273 -1.42 -12.04 -18.53
CA LEU A 273 -1.69 -11.19 -19.70
C LEU A 273 -3.17 -11.19 -20.10
N ASP A 274 -3.87 -12.31 -19.90
CA ASP A 274 -5.30 -12.51 -20.16
C ASP A 274 -6.19 -11.82 -19.12
N GLU A 275 -5.63 -11.45 -17.96
CA GLU A 275 -6.32 -10.71 -16.91
C GLU A 275 -6.19 -9.18 -17.07
N ARG A 276 -5.43 -8.71 -18.07
CA ARG A 276 -5.21 -7.28 -18.32
C ARG A 276 -6.25 -6.72 -19.27
N ILE A 277 -6.85 -5.62 -18.86
CA ILE A 277 -7.80 -4.83 -19.68
C ILE A 277 -7.07 -3.55 -20.10
N ASP A 278 -6.71 -3.47 -21.37
CA ASP A 278 -5.96 -2.32 -21.89
C ASP A 278 -6.88 -1.20 -22.37
N VAL A 279 -6.93 -0.10 -21.63
CA VAL A 279 -7.74 1.07 -21.99
C VAL A 279 -7.30 1.70 -23.31
N ASP A 280 -6.05 1.53 -23.72
CA ASP A 280 -5.54 2.06 -24.99
C ASP A 280 -5.99 1.20 -26.19
N ALA A 281 -6.43 -0.04 -25.96
CA ALA A 281 -7.01 -0.93 -26.95
C ALA A 281 -8.54 -0.86 -27.01
N ILE A 282 -9.20 -0.26 -26.02
CA ILE A 282 -10.67 -0.18 -25.91
C ILE A 282 -11.10 1.30 -25.93
N PRO A 283 -11.41 1.87 -27.12
CA PRO A 283 -11.72 3.30 -27.25
C PRO A 283 -12.88 3.77 -26.35
N ALA A 284 -13.84 2.90 -26.05
CA ALA A 284 -14.96 3.25 -25.18
C ALA A 284 -14.52 3.57 -23.74
N LEU A 285 -13.48 2.90 -23.20
CA LEU A 285 -12.93 3.20 -21.88
C LEU A 285 -12.16 4.53 -21.84
N ARG A 286 -11.81 5.07 -23.00
CA ARG A 286 -11.13 6.39 -23.13
C ARG A 286 -12.10 7.53 -23.40
N ALA A 287 -13.31 7.23 -23.87
CA ALA A 287 -14.30 8.25 -24.21
C ALA A 287 -14.71 9.07 -22.99
N GLY A 288 -14.59 10.40 -23.05
CA GLY A 288 -14.89 11.32 -21.97
C GLY A 288 -13.93 11.30 -20.78
N VAL A 289 -12.79 10.61 -20.89
CA VAL A 289 -11.73 10.55 -19.84
C VAL A 289 -10.68 11.63 -20.12
N ALA A 290 -10.55 12.58 -19.22
CA ALA A 290 -9.53 13.62 -19.27
C ALA A 290 -8.18 13.12 -18.76
N LEU A 291 -8.15 12.43 -17.59
CA LEU A 291 -6.96 11.86 -16.98
C LEU A 291 -7.25 10.46 -16.44
N LEU A 292 -6.26 9.58 -16.53
CA LEU A 292 -6.27 8.26 -15.90
C LEU A 292 -5.12 8.19 -14.89
N GLY A 293 -5.44 8.10 -13.62
CA GLY A 293 -4.50 7.97 -12.52
C GLY A 293 -4.68 6.66 -11.75
N GLY A 294 -4.07 6.59 -10.59
CA GLY A 294 -4.05 5.40 -9.74
C GLY A 294 -3.10 4.32 -10.24
N GLU A 295 -3.21 3.15 -9.67
CA GLU A 295 -2.51 1.92 -10.04
C GLU A 295 -3.36 1.07 -10.98
N ALA A 296 -2.73 0.09 -11.66
CA ALA A 296 -3.45 -0.80 -12.57
C ALA A 296 -4.60 -1.58 -11.91
N ARG A 297 -4.54 -1.77 -10.59
CA ARG A 297 -5.57 -2.47 -9.80
C ARG A 297 -6.49 -1.55 -9.01
N ALA A 298 -6.18 -0.25 -8.97
CA ALA A 298 -7.00 0.78 -8.31
C ALA A 298 -6.96 2.08 -9.11
N ARG A 299 -7.85 2.23 -10.10
CA ARG A 299 -7.85 3.37 -11.01
C ARG A 299 -8.65 4.55 -10.46
N HIS A 300 -8.05 5.73 -10.60
CA HIS A 300 -8.73 7.02 -10.50
C HIS A 300 -8.99 7.57 -11.91
N VAL A 301 -10.24 7.64 -12.30
CA VAL A 301 -10.65 8.13 -13.64
C VAL A 301 -11.23 9.51 -13.48
N TYR A 302 -10.60 10.49 -14.10
CA TYR A 302 -11.05 11.88 -14.09
C TYR A 302 -11.72 12.18 -15.42
N ALA A 303 -13.00 12.53 -15.37
CA ALA A 303 -13.81 12.74 -16.56
C ALA A 303 -13.64 14.17 -17.12
N GLU A 304 -13.89 14.30 -18.41
CA GLU A 304 -14.10 15.62 -19.02
C GLU A 304 -15.34 16.30 -18.40
N PRO A 305 -15.42 17.64 -18.42
CA PRO A 305 -16.56 18.35 -17.86
C PRO A 305 -17.90 17.86 -18.44
N GLY A 306 -18.76 17.36 -17.55
CA GLY A 306 -20.09 16.82 -17.90
C GLY A 306 -20.13 15.35 -18.32
N ALA A 307 -18.98 14.68 -18.48
CA ALA A 307 -18.93 13.29 -18.94
C ALA A 307 -18.92 12.23 -17.81
N ALA A 308 -18.86 12.61 -16.54
CA ALA A 308 -18.66 11.68 -15.42
C ALA A 308 -19.70 10.55 -15.34
N ALA A 309 -20.98 10.84 -15.63
CA ALA A 309 -22.06 9.84 -15.62
C ALA A 309 -21.90 8.81 -16.75
N ASP A 310 -21.55 9.26 -17.96
CA ASP A 310 -21.36 8.38 -19.11
C ASP A 310 -20.10 7.53 -18.94
N VAL A 311 -19.01 8.11 -18.43
CA VAL A 311 -17.77 7.37 -18.08
C VAL A 311 -18.07 6.30 -17.04
N LEU A 312 -18.79 6.64 -15.96
CA LEU A 312 -19.17 5.68 -14.91
C LEU A 312 -20.00 4.51 -15.50
N ALA A 313 -21.01 4.82 -16.31
CA ALA A 313 -21.86 3.80 -16.92
C ALA A 313 -21.06 2.87 -17.83
N THR A 314 -20.21 3.43 -18.70
CA THR A 314 -19.36 2.67 -19.63
C THR A 314 -18.35 1.78 -18.89
N TRP A 315 -17.69 2.32 -17.86
CA TRP A 315 -16.72 1.56 -17.07
C TRP A 315 -17.41 0.42 -16.31
N ARG A 316 -18.60 0.64 -15.75
CA ARG A 316 -19.40 -0.42 -15.09
C ARG A 316 -19.76 -1.53 -16.07
N GLU A 317 -20.23 -1.19 -17.27
CA GLU A 317 -20.63 -2.18 -18.27
C GLU A 317 -19.44 -3.01 -18.77
N LEU A 318 -18.33 -2.35 -19.12
CA LEU A 318 -17.20 -3.03 -19.74
C LEU A 318 -16.30 -3.78 -18.75
N LEU A 319 -16.34 -3.41 -17.47
CA LEU A 319 -15.53 -4.03 -16.43
C LEU A 319 -16.34 -4.90 -15.45
N ASP A 320 -17.61 -5.18 -15.80
CA ASP A 320 -18.47 -6.03 -14.98
C ASP A 320 -17.81 -7.39 -14.68
N GLY A 321 -17.88 -7.81 -13.41
CA GLY A 321 -17.25 -9.02 -12.92
C GLY A 321 -15.70 -9.00 -12.86
N ARG A 322 -15.06 -7.92 -13.32
CA ARG A 322 -13.60 -7.76 -13.30
C ARG A 322 -13.17 -6.69 -12.30
N MET A 323 -13.93 -5.63 -12.17
CA MET A 323 -13.68 -4.55 -11.23
C MET A 323 -14.96 -4.07 -10.54
N CYS A 324 -14.82 -3.63 -9.31
CA CYS A 324 -15.81 -2.83 -8.61
C CYS A 324 -15.65 -1.38 -9.05
N VAL A 325 -16.64 -0.83 -9.76
CA VAL A 325 -16.60 0.52 -10.32
C VAL A 325 -17.62 1.41 -9.61
N LEU A 326 -17.12 2.43 -8.90
CA LEU A 326 -17.92 3.37 -8.12
C LEU A 326 -17.68 4.81 -8.59
N SER A 327 -18.65 5.67 -8.41
CA SER A 327 -18.41 7.11 -8.45
C SER A 327 -17.55 7.52 -7.24
N ARG A 328 -16.95 8.71 -7.27
CA ARG A 328 -16.26 9.31 -6.13
C ARG A 328 -17.10 9.28 -4.87
N ASP A 329 -18.34 9.76 -4.97
CA ASP A 329 -19.23 9.88 -3.82
C ASP A 329 -19.62 8.51 -3.25
N GLU A 330 -19.84 7.51 -4.10
CA GLU A 330 -20.08 6.14 -3.67
C GLU A 330 -18.84 5.53 -2.99
N ALA A 331 -17.64 5.70 -3.53
CA ALA A 331 -16.41 5.19 -2.93
C ALA A 331 -16.12 5.82 -1.56
N ILE A 332 -16.39 7.12 -1.43
CA ILE A 332 -16.32 7.84 -0.14
C ILE A 332 -17.37 7.30 0.82
N ALA A 333 -18.62 7.17 0.38
CA ALA A 333 -19.73 6.68 1.22
C ALA A 333 -19.52 5.22 1.67
N HIS A 334 -18.85 4.39 0.84
CA HIS A 334 -18.46 3.03 1.23
C HIS A 334 -17.26 2.98 2.18
N GLY A 335 -16.64 4.13 2.51
CA GLY A 335 -15.53 4.21 3.46
C GLY A 335 -14.19 3.68 2.94
N TRP A 336 -14.00 3.56 1.61
CA TRP A 336 -12.75 3.01 1.06
C TRP A 336 -11.52 3.78 1.49
N PHE A 337 -11.62 5.10 1.65
CA PHE A 337 -10.53 5.98 2.04
C PHE A 337 -10.54 6.37 3.53
N GLY A 338 -11.47 5.79 4.32
CA GLY A 338 -11.81 6.33 5.64
C GLY A 338 -12.54 7.67 5.54
N GLU A 339 -12.48 8.49 6.59
CA GLU A 339 -13.02 9.85 6.56
C GLU A 339 -12.19 10.72 5.61
N VAL A 340 -12.85 11.34 4.63
CA VAL A 340 -12.18 12.17 3.61
C VAL A 340 -12.35 13.63 3.95
N ALA A 341 -11.24 14.33 4.19
CA ALA A 341 -11.26 15.77 4.37
C ALA A 341 -11.71 16.47 3.06
N PRO A 342 -12.60 17.48 3.15
CA PRO A 342 -13.21 18.10 1.96
C PRO A 342 -12.19 18.60 0.93
N GLU A 343 -11.06 19.13 1.36
CA GLU A 343 -9.98 19.64 0.53
C GLU A 343 -9.29 18.55 -0.30
N PHE A 344 -9.39 17.27 0.09
CA PHE A 344 -8.76 16.16 -0.61
C PHE A 344 -9.71 15.43 -1.56
N ALA A 345 -11.02 15.64 -1.45
CA ALA A 345 -12.02 14.93 -2.25
C ALA A 345 -11.76 15.05 -3.77
N ALA A 346 -11.32 16.23 -4.23
CA ALA A 346 -11.04 16.48 -5.64
C ALA A 346 -9.80 15.74 -6.18
N ARG A 347 -8.97 15.13 -5.30
CA ARG A 347 -7.86 14.26 -5.70
C ARG A 347 -8.35 12.85 -6.07
N ILE A 348 -9.53 12.46 -5.61
CA ILE A 348 -10.16 11.18 -5.96
C ILE A 348 -10.76 11.32 -7.37
N GLY A 349 -10.63 10.30 -8.21
CA GLY A 349 -11.23 10.27 -9.53
C GLY A 349 -12.76 10.43 -9.49
N ASP A 350 -13.36 10.99 -10.53
CA ASP A 350 -14.82 11.03 -10.67
C ASP A 350 -15.40 9.61 -10.67
N VAL A 351 -14.61 8.66 -11.19
CA VAL A 351 -14.85 7.22 -11.11
C VAL A 351 -13.63 6.56 -10.46
N VAL A 352 -13.88 5.63 -9.55
CA VAL A 352 -12.87 4.79 -8.89
C VAL A 352 -13.16 3.34 -9.25
N ALA A 353 -12.15 2.63 -9.73
CA ALA A 353 -12.28 1.23 -10.11
C ALA A 353 -11.24 0.38 -9.38
N ALA A 354 -11.71 -0.57 -8.56
CA ALA A 354 -10.87 -1.50 -7.79
C ALA A 354 -11.06 -2.93 -8.29
N SER A 355 -9.96 -3.66 -8.51
CA SER A 355 -9.95 -4.97 -9.14
C SER A 355 -10.51 -6.08 -8.25
N TYR A 356 -11.24 -7.01 -8.85
CA TYR A 356 -11.50 -8.34 -8.29
C TYR A 356 -10.39 -9.30 -8.72
N GLY A 357 -10.16 -10.35 -7.92
CA GLY A 357 -9.22 -11.42 -8.26
C GLY A 357 -7.89 -10.91 -8.81
N GLN A 358 -7.50 -11.37 -9.99
CA GLN A 358 -6.25 -10.99 -10.66
C GLN A 358 -6.43 -9.96 -11.78
N ALA A 359 -7.62 -9.38 -11.98
CA ALA A 359 -7.84 -8.39 -13.02
C ALA A 359 -7.00 -7.12 -12.81
N ALA A 360 -6.63 -6.47 -13.91
CA ALA A 360 -5.98 -5.15 -13.88
C ALA A 360 -6.38 -4.32 -15.10
N VAL A 361 -6.52 -3.02 -14.92
CA VAL A 361 -6.73 -2.05 -16.01
C VAL A 361 -5.40 -1.37 -16.31
N VAL A 362 -4.83 -1.66 -17.46
CA VAL A 362 -3.54 -1.13 -17.90
C VAL A 362 -3.73 -0.07 -19.01
N ALA A 363 -2.69 0.73 -19.25
CA ALA A 363 -2.65 1.73 -20.32
C ALA A 363 -1.34 1.56 -21.10
N SER A 364 -1.30 0.57 -22.02
CA SER A 364 -0.05 0.09 -22.62
C SER A 364 0.75 1.13 -23.39
N ARG A 365 0.10 2.19 -23.90
CA ARG A 365 0.75 3.30 -24.60
C ARG A 365 1.14 4.44 -23.67
N ALA A 366 0.27 4.77 -22.70
CA ALA A 366 0.49 5.87 -21.76
C ALA A 366 1.42 5.48 -20.61
N GLU A 367 1.33 4.23 -20.14
CA GLU A 367 2.06 3.67 -18.99
C GLU A 367 2.72 2.33 -19.36
N PRO A 368 3.65 2.30 -20.34
CA PRO A 368 4.20 1.03 -20.87
C PRO A 368 5.02 0.25 -19.83
N GLN A 369 5.69 0.91 -18.91
CA GLN A 369 6.48 0.26 -17.86
C GLN A 369 5.58 -0.39 -16.82
N GLU A 370 4.61 0.36 -16.31
CA GLU A 370 3.63 -0.08 -15.32
C GLU A 370 2.73 -1.18 -15.89
N SER A 371 2.40 -1.10 -17.19
CA SER A 371 1.61 -2.11 -17.89
C SER A 371 2.35 -3.42 -18.12
N ALA A 372 3.67 -3.45 -18.02
CA ALA A 372 4.50 -4.65 -18.20
C ALA A 372 4.79 -5.40 -16.89
N LEU A 373 4.43 -4.85 -15.73
CA LEU A 373 4.64 -5.46 -14.42
C LEU A 373 3.93 -6.81 -14.32
N ILE A 374 4.53 -7.78 -13.62
CA ILE A 374 3.95 -9.10 -13.37
C ILE A 374 3.15 -9.07 -12.07
N GLY A 375 3.82 -8.82 -10.95
CA GLY A 375 3.16 -8.56 -9.67
C GLY A 375 2.59 -7.16 -9.65
N MET A 376 1.36 -7.03 -9.16
CA MET A 376 0.65 -5.76 -9.05
C MET A 376 -0.12 -5.70 -7.72
N HIS A 377 -0.44 -4.49 -7.29
CA HIS A 377 -1.19 -4.21 -6.07
C HIS A 377 -2.01 -2.93 -6.24
N GLY A 378 -2.82 -2.56 -5.25
CA GLY A 378 -3.62 -1.34 -5.23
C GLY A 378 -5.07 -1.58 -4.79
N SER A 379 -5.61 -2.79 -4.99
CA SER A 379 -7.02 -3.08 -4.76
C SER A 379 -7.36 -3.39 -3.30
N LEU A 380 -8.64 -3.72 -3.08
CA LEU A 380 -9.22 -4.13 -1.80
C LEU A 380 -9.27 -5.66 -1.63
N THR A 381 -8.55 -6.43 -2.46
CA THR A 381 -8.53 -7.88 -2.28
C THR A 381 -7.75 -8.25 -1.02
N GLN A 382 -8.06 -9.40 -0.44
CA GLN A 382 -7.43 -9.87 0.78
C GLN A 382 -5.91 -10.02 0.61
N ASP A 383 -5.47 -10.54 -0.54
CA ASP A 383 -4.05 -10.74 -0.87
C ASP A 383 -3.24 -9.43 -0.86
N GLU A 384 -3.89 -8.29 -1.15
CA GLU A 384 -3.26 -6.97 -1.20
C GLU A 384 -3.42 -6.19 0.10
N GLN A 385 -4.56 -6.38 0.80
CA GLN A 385 -4.92 -5.63 2.00
C GLN A 385 -4.29 -6.19 3.27
N LEU A 386 -4.23 -7.52 3.43
CA LEU A 386 -3.75 -8.12 4.66
C LEU A 386 -2.21 -8.11 4.70
N VAL A 387 -1.69 -7.43 5.72
CA VAL A 387 -0.25 -7.35 6.00
C VAL A 387 0.03 -7.89 7.41
N PRO A 388 1.21 -8.49 7.65
CA PRO A 388 1.54 -9.04 8.96
C PRO A 388 1.69 -7.93 10.02
N LEU A 389 1.36 -8.23 11.27
CA LEU A 389 1.82 -7.49 12.45
C LEU A 389 2.50 -8.49 13.39
N LEU A 390 3.80 -8.67 13.20
CA LEU A 390 4.61 -9.58 13.99
C LEU A 390 5.32 -8.80 15.09
N THR A 391 5.34 -9.34 16.31
CA THR A 391 5.92 -8.64 17.46
C THR A 391 6.88 -9.54 18.22
N LEU A 392 8.07 -9.02 18.54
CA LEU A 392 9.07 -9.64 19.39
C LEU A 392 9.51 -8.64 20.45
N THR A 393 9.50 -9.06 21.71
CA THR A 393 9.87 -8.22 22.87
C THR A 393 11.15 -8.74 23.50
N THR A 394 12.12 -7.86 23.78
CA THR A 394 13.26 -8.19 24.66
C THR A 394 12.92 -7.87 26.12
N VAL A 395 13.33 -8.73 27.03
CA VAL A 395 13.09 -8.58 28.47
C VAL A 395 14.01 -7.54 29.09
#